data_23e8743838c594d68c9d2d4cd7e78958
#
_entry.id   23e8743838c594d68c9d2d4cd7e78958
#
_cell.length_a   1.000
_cell.length_b   1.000
_cell.length_c   1.000
_cell.angle_alpha   90.00
_cell.angle_beta   90.00
_cell.angle_gamma   90.00
#
_symmetry.space_group_name_H-M   'P 1'
#
loop_
_entity.id
_entity.type
_entity.pdbx_description
1 polymer ?
#
loop_
_entity_poly.entity_id
_entity_poly.type
_entity_poly.pdbx_seq_one_letter_code
_entity_poly.pdbx_strand_id
1 'polypeptide(L)'
;GLDIEIFFIDLRAHGKGFEEFTNRAKELGIKYVRCKDIEVESKPGSDMLALFYEDPDNNQFKAADFDLVVLSVGLRPSNTLKALSSAMDLKLNEHGFVDTKLERPLETNIEGVFVSGCAQGPKDIPDCVAQACGAAAKAKSILWSARNQLTVEKEYPPERGLSERIRIGVF
;
A
#
# COMPACT_ATOMS: atom_id res chain seq x y z
N GLY A 1 -5.62 -29.87 -2.90
CA GLY A 1 -5.78 -28.42 -3.08
C GLY A 1 -6.21 -27.81 -1.76
N LEU A 2 -6.15 -26.50 -1.64
CA LEU A 2 -6.69 -25.76 -0.50
C LEU A 2 -8.15 -25.40 -0.79
N ASP A 3 -9.02 -25.51 0.23
CA ASP A 3 -10.36 -24.93 0.20
C ASP A 3 -10.26 -23.49 0.73
N ILE A 4 -10.59 -22.51 -0.10
CA ILE A 4 -10.37 -21.09 0.19
C ILE A 4 -11.70 -20.36 0.16
N GLU A 5 -11.97 -19.60 1.22
CA GLU A 5 -13.14 -18.73 1.30
C GLU A 5 -12.70 -17.30 1.60
N ILE A 6 -13.28 -16.33 0.91
CA ILE A 6 -13.06 -14.90 1.12
C ILE A 6 -14.33 -14.29 1.69
N PHE A 7 -14.26 -13.87 2.93
CA PHE A 7 -15.34 -13.16 3.62
C PHE A 7 -15.22 -11.66 3.40
N PHE A 8 -16.28 -11.01 2.96
CA PHE A 8 -16.24 -9.59 2.61
C PHE A 8 -17.57 -8.89 2.92
N ILE A 9 -17.51 -7.62 3.26
CA ILE A 9 -18.69 -6.76 3.44
C ILE A 9 -19.12 -6.19 2.08
N ASP A 10 -18.18 -5.59 1.36
CA ASP A 10 -18.40 -4.98 0.05
C ASP A 10 -17.15 -5.20 -0.83
N LEU A 11 -17.35 -5.86 -1.97
CA LEU A 11 -16.27 -6.16 -2.91
C LEU A 11 -16.18 -5.03 -3.93
N ARG A 12 -15.07 -4.30 -3.92
CA ARG A 12 -14.80 -3.18 -4.81
C ARG A 12 -13.62 -3.49 -5.72
N ALA A 13 -13.93 -3.96 -6.91
CA ALA A 13 -12.95 -4.33 -7.94
C ALA A 13 -12.88 -3.24 -9.05
N HIS A 14 -12.63 -1.97 -8.66
CA HIS A 14 -12.72 -0.82 -9.57
C HIS A 14 -11.48 -0.59 -10.44
N GLY A 15 -10.34 -1.15 -10.08
CA GLY A 15 -9.11 -1.02 -10.87
C GLY A 15 -9.18 -1.82 -12.16
N LYS A 16 -8.44 -1.37 -13.18
CA LYS A 16 -8.35 -2.07 -14.47
C LYS A 16 -7.90 -3.53 -14.28
N GLY A 17 -8.70 -4.48 -14.74
CA GLY A 17 -8.42 -5.92 -14.65
C GLY A 17 -8.76 -6.58 -13.31
N PHE A 18 -9.20 -5.83 -12.28
CA PHE A 18 -9.53 -6.43 -10.97
C PHE A 18 -10.85 -7.22 -11.00
N GLU A 19 -11.81 -6.83 -11.81
CA GLU A 19 -13.04 -7.60 -11.98
C GLU A 19 -12.76 -8.97 -12.63
N GLU A 20 -11.96 -8.99 -13.70
CA GLU A 20 -11.50 -10.22 -14.35
C GLU A 20 -10.69 -11.10 -13.41
N PHE A 21 -9.83 -10.50 -12.60
CA PHE A 21 -9.07 -11.22 -11.57
C PHE A 21 -9.99 -11.90 -10.55
N THR A 22 -11.02 -11.19 -10.09
CA THR A 22 -12.01 -11.73 -9.15
C THR A 22 -12.82 -12.86 -9.78
N ASN A 23 -13.25 -12.71 -11.03
CA ASN A 23 -13.99 -13.73 -11.75
C ASN A 23 -13.15 -14.98 -11.97
N ARG A 24 -11.88 -14.82 -12.35
CA ARG A 24 -10.94 -15.94 -12.46
C ARG A 24 -10.74 -16.66 -11.13
N ALA A 25 -10.67 -15.94 -10.01
CA ALA A 25 -10.54 -16.55 -8.69
C ALA A 25 -11.76 -17.42 -8.36
N LYS A 26 -12.97 -16.98 -8.69
CA LYS A 26 -14.21 -17.76 -8.56
C LYS A 26 -14.20 -19.02 -9.46
N GLU A 27 -13.76 -18.87 -10.71
CA GLU A 27 -13.61 -20.00 -11.65
C GLU A 27 -12.61 -21.07 -11.16
N LEU A 28 -11.59 -20.64 -10.41
CA LEU A 28 -10.63 -21.53 -9.75
C LEU A 28 -11.16 -22.19 -8.46
N GLY A 29 -12.42 -21.91 -8.10
CA GLY A 29 -13.10 -22.54 -6.96
C GLY A 29 -12.99 -21.78 -5.65
N ILE A 30 -12.47 -20.54 -5.64
CA ILE A 30 -12.46 -19.69 -4.43
C ILE A 30 -13.89 -19.21 -4.16
N LYS A 31 -14.38 -19.49 -2.96
CA LYS A 31 -15.70 -19.07 -2.51
C LYS A 31 -15.65 -17.64 -1.99
N TYR A 32 -16.62 -16.85 -2.39
CA TYR A 32 -16.80 -15.47 -1.94
C TYR A 32 -18.07 -15.39 -1.09
N VAL A 33 -17.91 -15.12 0.20
CA VAL A 33 -18.99 -15.09 1.20
C VAL A 33 -19.23 -13.64 1.62
N ARG A 34 -20.36 -13.08 1.21
CA ARG A 34 -20.79 -11.76 1.70
C ARG A 34 -21.27 -11.88 3.14
N CYS A 35 -20.80 -11.01 4.01
CA CYS A 35 -21.09 -11.10 5.43
C CYS A 35 -20.99 -9.74 6.14
N LYS A 36 -21.45 -9.70 7.37
CA LYS A 36 -21.26 -8.60 8.32
C LYS A 36 -20.77 -9.17 9.66
N ASP A 37 -20.30 -8.29 10.53
CA ASP A 37 -19.96 -8.57 11.94
C ASP A 37 -19.15 -9.86 12.11
N ILE A 38 -17.94 -9.83 11.49
CA ILE A 38 -17.03 -10.98 11.52
C ILE A 38 -16.28 -11.01 12.85
N GLU A 39 -16.29 -12.14 13.52
CA GLU A 39 -15.53 -12.43 14.71
C GLU A 39 -14.74 -13.73 14.53
N VAL A 40 -13.50 -13.76 15.02
CA VAL A 40 -12.62 -14.94 14.93
C VAL A 40 -12.19 -15.34 16.32
N GLU A 41 -12.44 -16.57 16.68
CA GLU A 41 -12.10 -17.15 17.97
C GLU A 41 -11.24 -18.41 17.84
N SER A 42 -10.39 -18.63 18.82
CA SER A 42 -9.66 -19.89 18.94
C SER A 42 -10.56 -20.96 19.56
N LYS A 43 -10.58 -22.17 18.98
CA LYS A 43 -11.35 -23.29 19.56
C LYS A 43 -10.55 -23.95 20.68
N PRO A 44 -11.07 -24.01 21.91
CA PRO A 44 -10.40 -24.70 23.01
C PRO A 44 -10.11 -26.17 22.68
N GLY A 45 -8.84 -26.59 22.82
CA GLY A 45 -8.42 -27.97 22.58
C GLY A 45 -8.28 -28.36 21.12
N SER A 46 -8.25 -27.41 20.20
CA SER A 46 -8.04 -27.63 18.77
C SER A 46 -7.14 -26.50 18.19
N ASP A 47 -6.40 -26.82 17.14
CA ASP A 47 -5.65 -25.82 16.35
C ASP A 47 -6.55 -25.05 15.35
N MET A 48 -7.86 -25.36 15.32
CA MET A 48 -8.81 -24.71 14.42
C MET A 48 -9.23 -23.35 14.95
N LEU A 49 -9.58 -22.45 14.04
CA LEU A 49 -10.19 -21.16 14.30
C LEU A 49 -11.67 -21.19 13.91
N ALA A 50 -12.54 -20.72 14.78
CA ALA A 50 -13.95 -20.51 14.49
C ALA A 50 -14.16 -19.08 14.00
N LEU A 51 -14.81 -18.94 12.85
CA LEU A 51 -15.20 -17.66 12.29
C LEU A 51 -16.72 -17.54 12.36
N PHE A 52 -17.19 -16.55 13.09
CA PHE A 52 -18.61 -16.22 13.23
C PHE A 52 -18.93 -15.01 12.35
N TYR A 53 -20.06 -15.04 11.66
CA TYR A 53 -20.48 -13.95 10.78
C TYR A 53 -21.99 -13.89 10.62
N GLU A 54 -22.49 -12.70 10.33
CA GLU A 54 -23.87 -12.50 9.95
C GLU A 54 -24.04 -12.58 8.41
N ASP A 55 -24.97 -13.39 7.97
CA ASP A 55 -25.41 -13.44 6.56
C ASP A 55 -26.41 -12.29 6.32
N PRO A 56 -26.05 -11.27 5.51
CA PRO A 56 -26.90 -10.09 5.33
C PRO A 56 -28.20 -10.34 4.55
N ASP A 57 -28.30 -11.48 3.84
CA ASP A 57 -29.48 -11.76 3.01
C ASP A 57 -30.65 -12.31 3.83
N ASN A 58 -30.36 -12.98 4.95
CA ASN A 58 -31.35 -13.58 5.83
C ASN A 58 -31.17 -13.23 7.32
N ASN A 59 -30.24 -12.33 7.65
CA ASN A 59 -29.91 -11.89 9.01
C ASN A 59 -29.68 -13.07 9.97
N GLN A 60 -29.00 -14.10 9.50
CA GLN A 60 -28.65 -15.28 10.31
C GLN A 60 -27.19 -15.27 10.69
N PHE A 61 -26.92 -15.56 11.94
CA PHE A 61 -25.57 -15.83 12.39
C PHE A 61 -25.14 -17.23 11.95
N LYS A 62 -23.96 -17.32 11.37
CA LYS A 62 -23.33 -18.54 10.89
C LYS A 62 -21.95 -18.69 11.52
N ALA A 63 -21.48 -19.91 11.58
CA ALA A 63 -20.11 -20.22 12.01
C ALA A 63 -19.47 -21.19 11.02
N ALA A 64 -18.17 -21.01 10.80
CA ALA A 64 -17.34 -21.90 9.98
C ALA A 64 -15.98 -22.07 10.64
N ASP A 65 -15.37 -23.24 10.47
CA ASP A 65 -14.08 -23.58 11.06
C ASP A 65 -12.99 -23.57 9.97
N PHE A 66 -11.82 -23.01 10.32
CA PHE A 66 -10.69 -22.90 9.40
C PHE A 66 -9.38 -23.27 10.10
N ASP A 67 -8.44 -23.83 9.34
CA ASP A 67 -7.07 -24.09 9.78
C ASP A 67 -6.25 -22.80 9.85
N LEU A 68 -6.57 -21.83 8.98
CA LEU A 68 -5.88 -20.54 8.88
C LEU A 68 -6.84 -19.44 8.52
N VAL A 69 -6.78 -18.33 9.24
CA VAL A 69 -7.51 -17.09 8.91
C VAL A 69 -6.50 -15.98 8.64
N VAL A 70 -6.60 -15.36 7.46
CA VAL A 70 -5.80 -14.20 7.07
C VAL A 70 -6.65 -12.94 7.19
N LEU A 71 -6.26 -12.05 8.09
CA LEU A 71 -6.96 -10.79 8.30
C LEU A 71 -6.51 -9.73 7.28
N SER A 72 -7.46 -9.19 6.52
CA SER A 72 -7.26 -8.10 5.55
C SER A 72 -8.05 -6.88 6.01
N VAL A 73 -7.62 -6.27 7.12
CA VAL A 73 -8.38 -5.26 7.87
C VAL A 73 -8.10 -3.80 7.48
N GLY A 74 -7.37 -3.58 6.40
CA GLY A 74 -7.07 -2.25 5.87
C GLY A 74 -5.77 -1.65 6.41
N LEU A 75 -5.62 -0.35 6.20
CA LEU A 75 -4.40 0.40 6.50
C LEU A 75 -4.67 1.46 7.56
N ARG A 76 -3.72 1.61 8.49
CA ARG A 76 -3.69 2.69 9.48
C ARG A 76 -2.47 3.57 9.26
N PRO A 77 -2.53 4.86 9.62
CA PRO A 77 -1.35 5.70 9.61
C PRO A 77 -0.30 5.17 10.58
N SER A 78 0.98 5.33 10.22
CA SER A 78 2.09 4.94 11.09
C SER A 78 2.10 5.77 12.38
N ASN A 79 2.45 5.18 13.50
CA ASN A 79 2.64 5.90 14.77
C ASN A 79 3.73 6.99 14.65
N THR A 80 4.73 6.79 13.79
CA THR A 80 5.78 7.78 13.52
C THR A 80 5.26 9.01 12.81
N LEU A 81 4.15 8.90 12.07
CA LEU A 81 3.54 10.04 11.38
C LEU A 81 3.02 11.09 12.37
N LYS A 82 2.45 10.66 13.50
CA LYS A 82 2.02 11.57 14.56
C LYS A 82 3.19 12.33 15.20
N ALA A 83 4.32 11.65 15.41
CA ALA A 83 5.53 12.29 15.93
C ALA A 83 6.09 13.31 14.92
N LEU A 84 6.13 12.95 13.64
CA LEU A 84 6.55 13.83 12.56
C LEU A 84 5.63 15.06 12.42
N SER A 85 4.33 14.85 12.52
CA SER A 85 3.32 15.93 12.53
C SER A 85 3.61 16.95 13.63
N SER A 86 3.85 16.48 14.86
CA SER A 86 4.16 17.37 15.98
C SER A 86 5.50 18.10 15.83
N ALA A 87 6.52 17.45 15.22
CA ALA A 87 7.83 18.04 15.03
C ALA A 87 7.91 19.09 13.93
N MET A 88 7.04 18.99 12.91
CA MET A 88 7.06 19.85 11.71
C MET A 88 5.83 20.75 11.59
N ASP A 89 4.88 20.68 12.51
CA ASP A 89 3.55 21.31 12.38
C ASP A 89 2.79 20.85 11.12
N LEU A 90 2.95 19.58 10.78
CA LEU A 90 2.29 18.95 9.65
C LEU A 90 0.85 18.59 10.02
N LYS A 91 -0.14 19.08 9.27
CA LYS A 91 -1.55 18.80 9.54
C LYS A 91 -1.93 17.38 9.16
N LEU A 92 -2.69 16.74 10.04
CA LEU A 92 -3.29 15.43 9.80
C LEU A 92 -4.82 15.57 9.70
N ASN A 93 -5.44 14.70 8.91
CA ASN A 93 -6.89 14.61 8.81
C ASN A 93 -7.48 13.84 10.03
N GLU A 94 -8.80 13.72 10.08
CA GLU A 94 -9.54 13.05 11.15
C GLU A 94 -9.15 11.56 11.34
N HIS A 95 -8.59 10.93 10.30
CA HIS A 95 -8.12 9.54 10.34
C HIS A 95 -6.63 9.42 10.68
N GLY A 96 -5.92 10.54 10.86
CA GLY A 96 -4.50 10.57 11.22
C GLY A 96 -3.52 10.47 10.04
N PHE A 97 -3.99 10.54 8.80
CA PHE A 97 -3.15 10.67 7.60
C PHE A 97 -2.83 12.14 7.32
N VAL A 98 -1.80 12.40 6.52
CA VAL A 98 -1.45 13.76 6.13
C VAL A 98 -2.62 14.43 5.41
N ASP A 99 -3.04 15.58 5.91
CA ASP A 99 -4.12 16.36 5.31
C ASP A 99 -3.65 17.05 4.02
N THR A 100 -4.45 16.92 2.97
CA THR A 100 -4.20 17.50 1.65
C THR A 100 -5.49 18.02 1.05
N LYS A 101 -5.38 18.96 0.12
CA LYS A 101 -6.54 19.41 -0.65
C LYS A 101 -6.79 18.48 -1.85
N LEU A 102 -8.05 18.30 -2.20
CA LEU A 102 -8.45 17.43 -3.32
C LEU A 102 -7.79 17.87 -4.64
N GLU A 103 -7.69 19.18 -4.88
CA GLU A 103 -7.08 19.79 -6.07
C GLU A 103 -5.54 19.70 -6.05
N ARG A 104 -4.96 19.45 -4.87
CA ARG A 104 -3.51 19.40 -4.64
C ARG A 104 -3.14 18.23 -3.72
N PRO A 105 -3.38 17.01 -4.15
CA PRO A 105 -3.30 15.82 -3.28
C PRO A 105 -1.89 15.44 -2.84
N LEU A 106 -0.86 16.09 -3.37
CA LEU A 106 0.55 15.88 -3.03
C LEU A 106 1.15 16.97 -2.16
N GLU A 107 0.43 18.09 -1.99
CA GLU A 107 0.92 19.25 -1.25
C GLU A 107 0.37 19.24 0.19
N THR A 108 1.26 19.43 1.15
CA THR A 108 0.91 19.57 2.56
C THR A 108 0.60 21.03 2.91
N ASN A 109 0.31 21.28 4.18
CA ASN A 109 0.21 22.65 4.70
C ASN A 109 1.55 23.40 4.78
N ILE A 110 2.67 22.72 4.57
CA ILE A 110 4.02 23.25 4.64
C ILE A 110 4.58 23.38 3.22
N GLU A 111 4.98 24.57 2.83
CA GLU A 111 5.57 24.82 1.52
C GLU A 111 6.86 24.00 1.33
N GLY A 112 7.01 23.34 0.18
CA GLY A 112 8.16 22.49 -0.12
C GLY A 112 8.12 21.08 0.50
N VAL A 113 7.11 20.78 1.32
CA VAL A 113 6.89 19.44 1.87
C VAL A 113 5.76 18.75 1.12
N PHE A 114 6.07 17.62 0.51
CA PHE A 114 5.15 16.83 -0.28
C PHE A 114 4.87 15.49 0.41
N VAL A 115 3.70 14.94 0.14
CA VAL A 115 3.28 13.63 0.63
C VAL A 115 2.93 12.71 -0.53
N SER A 116 3.19 11.42 -0.38
CA SER A 116 2.82 10.39 -1.35
C SER A 116 2.52 9.06 -0.66
N GLY A 117 1.81 8.18 -1.37
CA GLY A 117 1.51 6.83 -0.91
C GLY A 117 0.64 6.78 0.33
N CYS A 118 0.78 5.73 1.12
CA CYS A 118 -0.06 5.46 2.28
C CYS A 118 0.07 6.47 3.44
N ALA A 119 1.00 7.40 3.39
CA ALA A 119 1.04 8.50 4.35
C ALA A 119 -0.09 9.52 4.14
N GLN A 120 -0.59 9.65 2.91
CA GLN A 120 -1.71 10.53 2.55
C GLN A 120 -3.07 9.84 2.73
N GLY A 121 -3.13 8.52 2.65
CA GLY A 121 -4.35 7.72 2.83
C GLY A 121 -4.18 6.30 2.29
N PRO A 122 -5.10 5.40 2.61
CA PRO A 122 -5.09 4.04 2.04
C PRO A 122 -5.16 4.08 0.51
N LYS A 123 -4.28 3.34 -0.15
CA LYS A 123 -4.23 3.20 -1.61
C LYS A 123 -3.43 1.97 -2.03
N ASP A 124 -3.57 1.57 -3.27
CA ASP A 124 -2.85 0.45 -3.85
C ASP A 124 -1.40 0.82 -4.28
N ILE A 125 -0.65 -0.17 -4.75
CA ILE A 125 0.75 0.02 -5.15
C ILE A 125 0.86 0.92 -6.39
N PRO A 126 0.06 0.75 -7.47
CA PRO A 126 0.08 1.66 -8.62
C PRO A 126 -0.15 3.11 -8.26
N ASP A 127 -1.13 3.41 -7.40
CA ASP A 127 -1.41 4.75 -6.92
C ASP A 127 -0.25 5.32 -6.09
N CYS A 128 0.37 4.50 -5.23
CA CYS A 128 1.56 4.91 -4.48
C CYS A 128 2.71 5.32 -5.41
N VAL A 129 2.96 4.55 -6.46
CA VAL A 129 4.01 4.85 -7.45
C VAL A 129 3.68 6.12 -8.22
N ALA A 130 2.44 6.27 -8.69
CA ALA A 130 2.00 7.47 -9.40
C ALA A 130 2.17 8.73 -8.53
N GLN A 131 1.76 8.68 -7.27
CA GLN A 131 1.93 9.77 -6.33
C GLN A 131 3.40 10.07 -6.03
N ALA A 132 4.24 9.05 -5.87
CA ALA A 132 5.68 9.23 -5.63
C ALA A 132 6.35 9.94 -6.82
N CYS A 133 6.02 9.55 -8.06
CA CYS A 133 6.48 10.25 -9.26
C CYS A 133 6.01 11.71 -9.31
N GLY A 134 4.75 11.95 -8.95
CA GLY A 134 4.18 13.30 -8.88
C GLY A 134 4.85 14.17 -7.83
N ALA A 135 5.09 13.66 -6.62
CA ALA A 135 5.79 14.36 -5.55
C ALA A 135 7.24 14.69 -5.95
N ALA A 136 7.95 13.73 -6.57
CA ALA A 136 9.30 13.96 -7.11
C ALA A 136 9.31 15.04 -8.20
N ALA A 137 8.32 15.04 -9.10
CA ALA A 137 8.19 16.07 -10.13
C ALA A 137 7.95 17.46 -9.52
N LYS A 138 7.11 17.57 -8.49
CA LYS A 138 6.87 18.81 -7.73
C LYS A 138 8.15 19.32 -7.06
N ALA A 139 8.88 18.47 -6.34
CA ALA A 139 10.15 18.81 -5.73
C ALA A 139 11.17 19.27 -6.78
N LYS A 140 11.27 18.55 -7.92
CA LYS A 140 12.14 18.93 -9.03
C LYS A 140 11.78 20.30 -9.60
N SER A 141 10.51 20.66 -9.70
CA SER A 141 10.09 21.96 -10.23
C SER A 141 10.56 23.13 -9.34
N ILE A 142 10.56 22.95 -8.03
CA ILE A 142 11.07 23.97 -7.09
C ILE A 142 12.60 24.09 -7.22
N LEU A 143 13.30 22.98 -7.38
CA LEU A 143 14.75 22.94 -7.46
C LEU A 143 15.30 23.21 -8.86
N TRP A 144 14.44 23.58 -9.81
CA TRP A 144 14.85 23.73 -11.22
C TRP A 144 16.01 24.72 -11.42
N SER A 145 15.95 25.86 -10.76
CA SER A 145 16.97 26.91 -10.84
C SER A 145 18.33 26.50 -10.21
N ALA A 146 18.31 25.56 -9.28
CA ALA A 146 19.51 25.04 -8.62
C ALA A 146 20.06 23.77 -9.29
N ARG A 147 19.47 23.35 -10.42
CA ARG A 147 19.89 22.14 -11.13
C ARG A 147 21.34 22.26 -11.58
N ASN A 148 22.11 21.19 -11.37
CA ASN A 148 23.52 21.05 -11.72
C ASN A 148 24.52 21.96 -10.97
N GLN A 149 24.06 22.77 -10.01
CA GLN A 149 24.97 23.65 -9.24
C GLN A 149 25.92 22.89 -8.29
N LEU A 150 25.50 21.69 -7.85
CA LEU A 150 26.30 20.82 -6.96
C LEU A 150 26.79 19.55 -7.68
N THR A 151 26.75 19.52 -9.01
CA THR A 151 27.24 18.38 -9.79
C THR A 151 28.76 18.35 -9.74
N VAL A 152 29.31 17.27 -9.20
CA VAL A 152 30.75 17.01 -9.25
C VAL A 152 30.99 16.13 -10.47
N GLU A 153 31.84 16.60 -11.39
CA GLU A 153 32.29 15.77 -12.51
C GLU A 153 33.13 14.62 -11.97
N LYS A 154 32.75 13.41 -12.32
CA LYS A 154 33.54 12.22 -11.99
C LYS A 154 34.76 12.17 -12.90
N GLU A 155 35.94 12.25 -12.30
CA GLU A 155 37.17 11.89 -13.03
C GLU A 155 37.24 10.37 -13.14
N TYR A 156 37.20 9.90 -14.37
CA TYR A 156 37.41 8.47 -14.64
C TYR A 156 38.90 8.23 -14.87
N PRO A 157 39.45 7.12 -14.39
CA PRO A 157 40.82 6.76 -14.73
C PRO A 157 40.94 6.59 -16.25
N PRO A 158 42.11 6.88 -16.85
CA PRO A 158 42.29 6.76 -18.28
C PRO A 158 41.95 5.35 -18.78
N GLU A 159 41.27 5.28 -19.93
CA GLU A 159 40.95 4.00 -20.57
C GLU A 159 42.23 3.19 -20.82
N ARG A 160 42.15 1.93 -20.42
CA ARG A 160 43.24 1.00 -20.69
C ARG A 160 43.09 0.40 -22.10
N GLY A 161 44.21 0.24 -22.80
CA GLY A 161 44.21 -0.35 -24.13
C GLY A 161 43.68 -1.79 -24.14
N LEU A 162 42.98 -2.18 -25.22
CA LEU A 162 42.42 -3.52 -25.39
C LEU A 162 43.47 -4.65 -25.36
N SER A 163 44.77 -4.32 -25.48
CA SER A 163 45.90 -5.24 -25.36
C SER A 163 46.29 -5.57 -23.91
N GLU A 164 45.76 -4.85 -22.92
CA GLU A 164 46.03 -5.13 -21.52
C GLU A 164 45.24 -6.33 -21.01
N ARG A 165 45.81 -7.00 -20.00
CA ARG A 165 45.15 -8.18 -19.36
C ARG A 165 43.78 -7.82 -18.84
N ILE A 166 42.75 -8.56 -19.27
CA ILE A 166 41.36 -8.37 -18.81
C ILE A 166 41.29 -8.56 -17.31
N ARG A 167 40.71 -7.57 -16.62
CA ARG A 167 40.38 -7.64 -15.19
C ARG A 167 38.86 -7.58 -15.05
N ILE A 168 38.29 -8.56 -14.40
CA ILE A 168 36.85 -8.60 -14.09
C ILE A 168 36.69 -8.01 -12.68
N GLY A 169 36.00 -6.87 -12.58
CA GLY A 169 35.54 -6.32 -11.31
C GLY A 169 34.16 -6.89 -10.98
N VAL A 170 34.01 -7.39 -9.75
CA VAL A 170 32.70 -7.76 -9.19
C VAL A 170 32.35 -6.66 -8.20
N PHE A 171 31.19 -6.00 -8.42
CA PHE A 171 30.66 -4.93 -7.56
C PHE A 171 29.51 -5.47 -6.72
#